data_10182cc1124dafaa309dab08378ccb1f
#
_entry.id   10182cc1124dafaa309dab08378ccb1f
#
_cell.length_a   1.000
_cell.length_b   1.000
_cell.length_c   1.000
_cell.angle_alpha   90.00
_cell.angle_beta   90.00
_cell.angle_gamma   90.00
#
_symmetry.space_group_name_H-M   'P 1'
#
loop_
_entity.id
_entity.type
_entity.pdbx_description
1 polymer ?
#
loop_
_entity_poly.entity_id
_entity_poly.type
_entity_poly.pdbx_seq_one_letter_code
_entity_poly.pdbx_strand_id
1 'polypeptide(L)'
;GRFELDAAQGLVSEQIIRPTGLVDPEVSVRPVKGQIDDLLGECKKRIEHGERVLVTTLTKRMAEDLTDYCCNMGVKARYLHSDIDTLERLQIIRALRLGEFDVLVGINLLREGLDIPEVSLVCILDADKEGFLRSTGSLIQTFGRAARNTHGQVILYADTVTDSMKKAMDETNRRRAKQIAYNEEHHITPRSTKKSMDSPLDAIYEESKASAQKQGRGRGRKRGKAEEAPATAEEAAELV
;
A
#
# COMPACT_ATOMS: atom_id res chain seq x y z
N GLY A 1 23.11 -10.43 4.25
CA GLY A 1 23.02 -11.04 2.92
C GLY A 1 23.91 -12.29 2.80
N ARG A 2 24.07 -12.86 1.58
CA ARG A 2 24.91 -14.05 1.40
C ARG A 2 26.35 -13.83 1.86
N PHE A 3 26.92 -12.69 1.54
CA PHE A 3 28.29 -12.35 1.94
C PHE A 3 28.48 -12.40 3.46
N GLU A 4 27.55 -11.84 4.23
CA GLU A 4 27.61 -11.83 5.68
C GLU A 4 27.42 -13.23 6.27
N LEU A 5 26.55 -14.06 5.67
CA LEU A 5 26.35 -15.45 6.10
C LEU A 5 27.60 -16.29 5.84
N ASP A 6 28.23 -16.12 4.68
CA ASP A 6 29.46 -16.82 4.32
C ASP A 6 30.63 -16.38 5.21
N ALA A 7 30.75 -15.07 5.48
CA ALA A 7 31.76 -14.49 6.37
C ALA A 7 31.59 -14.92 7.84
N ALA A 8 30.33 -15.11 8.28
CA ALA A 8 30.01 -15.52 9.65
C ALA A 8 30.27 -17.01 9.93
N GLN A 9 30.59 -17.83 8.91
CA GLN A 9 30.92 -19.27 9.05
C GLN A 9 29.92 -20.04 9.94
N GLY A 10 28.62 -19.72 9.84
CA GLY A 10 27.58 -20.36 10.62
C GLY A 10 27.32 -19.74 12.01
N LEU A 11 28.09 -18.73 12.42
CA LEU A 11 27.84 -17.95 13.64
C LEU A 11 26.75 -16.90 13.39
N VAL A 12 25.50 -17.35 13.28
CA VAL A 12 24.35 -16.51 13.00
C VAL A 12 23.37 -16.60 14.15
N SER A 13 22.96 -15.44 14.70
CA SER A 13 21.84 -15.34 15.65
C SER A 13 20.58 -15.00 14.88
N GLU A 14 19.56 -15.83 15.01
CA GLU A 14 18.28 -15.63 14.35
C GLU A 14 17.25 -15.12 15.37
N GLN A 15 16.66 -13.95 15.09
CA GLN A 15 15.60 -13.37 15.89
C GLN A 15 14.30 -13.35 15.07
N ILE A 16 13.39 -14.30 15.37
CA ILE A 16 12.10 -14.44 14.68
C ILE A 16 10.94 -14.00 15.58
N ILE A 17 11.05 -14.28 16.87
CA ILE A 17 9.96 -14.12 17.81
C ILE A 17 9.60 -12.65 18.03
N ARG A 18 8.33 -12.34 17.86
CA ARG A 18 7.74 -11.02 18.12
C ARG A 18 7.08 -11.03 19.50
N PRO A 19 7.44 -10.11 20.41
CA PRO A 19 6.85 -10.03 21.76
C PRO A 19 5.33 -9.80 21.73
N THR A 20 4.80 -9.20 20.66
CA THR A 20 3.35 -8.97 20.49
C THR A 20 2.56 -10.24 20.17
N GLY A 21 3.24 -11.35 19.92
CA GLY A 21 2.63 -12.59 19.46
C GLY A 21 2.14 -12.58 18.01
N LEU A 22 2.30 -11.47 17.29
CA LEU A 22 1.87 -11.37 15.90
C LEU A 22 2.63 -12.36 15.01
N VAL A 23 1.87 -13.12 14.25
CA VAL A 23 2.39 -14.11 13.30
C VAL A 23 2.54 -13.51 11.90
N ASP A 24 3.43 -14.10 11.10
CA ASP A 24 3.49 -13.76 9.68
C ASP A 24 2.17 -14.15 8.98
N PRO A 25 1.76 -13.44 7.92
CA PRO A 25 0.47 -13.65 7.28
C PRO A 25 0.38 -15.04 6.64
N GLU A 26 -0.84 -15.53 6.49
CA GLU A 26 -1.12 -16.69 5.66
C GLU A 26 -0.99 -16.30 4.19
N VAL A 27 -0.28 -17.13 3.40
CA VAL A 27 -0.04 -16.87 1.98
C VAL A 27 -0.75 -17.94 1.15
N SER A 28 -1.61 -17.49 0.24
CA SER A 28 -2.32 -18.35 -0.72
C SER A 28 -2.00 -17.99 -2.16
N VAL A 29 -2.06 -18.99 -3.05
CA VAL A 29 -1.90 -18.78 -4.51
C VAL A 29 -3.24 -19.02 -5.16
N ARG A 30 -3.65 -18.11 -6.03
CA ARG A 30 -4.89 -18.19 -6.81
C ARG A 30 -4.59 -17.98 -8.30
N PRO A 31 -5.41 -18.51 -9.22
CA PRO A 31 -5.18 -18.39 -10.65
C PRO A 31 -5.26 -16.94 -11.13
N VAL A 32 -4.52 -16.62 -12.19
CA VAL A 32 -4.55 -15.28 -12.83
C VAL A 32 -5.90 -15.04 -13.50
N LYS A 33 -6.50 -16.09 -14.07
CA LYS A 33 -7.83 -15.97 -14.68
C LYS A 33 -8.88 -15.59 -13.62
N GLY A 34 -9.54 -14.45 -13.82
CA GLY A 34 -10.54 -13.92 -12.89
C GLY A 34 -9.94 -13.20 -11.67
N GLN A 35 -8.63 -12.91 -11.67
CA GLN A 35 -7.94 -12.28 -10.55
C GLN A 35 -8.57 -10.95 -10.11
N ILE A 36 -9.13 -10.18 -11.03
CA ILE A 36 -9.71 -8.86 -10.72
C ILE A 36 -11.04 -9.01 -10.00
N ASP A 37 -11.90 -9.94 -10.43
CA ASP A 37 -13.19 -10.18 -9.77
C ASP A 37 -13.00 -10.79 -8.38
N ASP A 38 -12.06 -11.73 -8.25
CA ASP A 38 -11.68 -12.32 -6.97
C ASP A 38 -11.09 -11.27 -6.02
N LEU A 39 -10.18 -10.43 -6.52
CA LEU A 39 -9.62 -9.30 -5.77
C LEU A 39 -10.71 -8.37 -5.24
N LEU A 40 -11.69 -7.99 -6.09
CA LEU A 40 -12.79 -7.12 -5.66
C LEU A 40 -13.65 -7.77 -4.57
N GLY A 41 -13.91 -9.06 -4.71
CA GLY A 41 -14.63 -9.83 -3.69
C GLY A 41 -13.90 -9.83 -2.34
N GLU A 42 -12.58 -10.04 -2.36
CA GLU A 42 -11.76 -10.00 -1.15
C GLU A 42 -11.64 -8.58 -0.57
N CYS A 43 -11.52 -7.55 -1.41
CA CYS A 43 -11.54 -6.17 -0.96
C CYS A 43 -12.83 -5.84 -0.21
N LYS A 44 -14.00 -6.18 -0.76
CA LYS A 44 -15.29 -5.92 -0.14
C LYS A 44 -15.40 -6.57 1.25
N LYS A 45 -14.97 -7.84 1.37
CA LYS A 45 -14.95 -8.55 2.67
C LYS A 45 -14.10 -7.81 3.72
N ARG A 46 -12.93 -7.29 3.33
CA ARG A 46 -12.06 -6.55 4.27
C ARG A 46 -12.63 -5.20 4.65
N ILE A 47 -13.21 -4.49 3.69
CA ILE A 47 -13.86 -3.19 3.90
C ILE A 47 -15.02 -3.30 4.89
N GLU A 48 -15.85 -4.35 4.80
CA GLU A 48 -16.94 -4.63 5.75
C GLU A 48 -16.44 -4.75 7.20
N HIS A 49 -15.20 -5.20 7.41
CA HIS A 49 -14.55 -5.28 8.72
C HIS A 49 -13.75 -4.02 9.10
N GLY A 50 -13.81 -2.98 8.28
CA GLY A 50 -13.04 -1.74 8.51
C GLY A 50 -11.54 -1.88 8.28
N GLU A 51 -11.12 -2.94 7.61
CA GLU A 51 -9.71 -3.23 7.31
C GLU A 51 -9.28 -2.61 5.97
N ARG A 52 -7.97 -2.55 5.73
CA ARG A 52 -7.38 -1.94 4.53
C ARG A 52 -6.66 -2.98 3.69
N VAL A 53 -6.59 -2.70 2.38
CA VAL A 53 -6.00 -3.61 1.39
C VAL A 53 -4.87 -2.90 0.64
N LEU A 54 -3.77 -3.61 0.43
CA LEU A 54 -2.68 -3.22 -0.47
C LEU A 54 -2.70 -4.12 -1.70
N VAL A 55 -2.58 -3.53 -2.88
CA VAL A 55 -2.50 -4.26 -4.14
C VAL A 55 -1.25 -3.86 -4.90
N THR A 56 -0.43 -4.84 -5.30
CA THR A 56 0.75 -4.59 -6.11
C THR A 56 0.54 -5.05 -7.55
N THR A 57 0.89 -4.19 -8.50
CA THR A 57 0.86 -4.44 -9.94
C THR A 57 2.27 -4.40 -10.53
N LEU A 58 2.42 -4.73 -11.80
CA LEU A 58 3.71 -4.70 -12.49
C LEU A 58 3.99 -3.35 -13.18
N THR A 59 2.95 -2.64 -13.62
CA THR A 59 3.08 -1.42 -14.42
C THR A 59 2.21 -0.28 -13.87
N LYS A 60 2.61 0.95 -14.17
CA LYS A 60 1.83 2.17 -13.86
C LYS A 60 0.43 2.08 -14.45
N ARG A 61 0.34 1.77 -15.73
CA ARG A 61 -0.94 1.67 -16.45
C ARG A 61 -1.87 0.66 -15.79
N MET A 62 -1.38 -0.53 -15.46
CA MET A 62 -2.18 -1.54 -14.78
C MET A 62 -2.69 -1.06 -13.41
N ALA A 63 -1.86 -0.29 -12.67
CA ALA A 63 -2.27 0.27 -11.38
C ALA A 63 -3.34 1.35 -11.54
N GLU A 64 -3.22 2.21 -12.54
CA GLU A 64 -4.19 3.25 -12.87
C GLU A 64 -5.52 2.62 -13.31
N ASP A 65 -5.49 1.74 -14.33
CA ASP A 65 -6.68 1.04 -14.85
C ASP A 65 -7.41 0.26 -13.73
N LEU A 66 -6.65 -0.42 -12.86
CA LEU A 66 -7.22 -1.15 -11.72
C LEU A 66 -7.86 -0.22 -10.69
N THR A 67 -7.23 0.91 -10.40
CA THR A 67 -7.77 1.89 -9.46
C THR A 67 -9.10 2.44 -9.96
N ASP A 68 -9.16 2.84 -11.23
CA ASP A 68 -10.37 3.35 -11.87
C ASP A 68 -11.47 2.28 -11.89
N TYR A 69 -11.11 1.04 -12.20
CA TYR A 69 -12.06 -0.07 -12.16
C TYR A 69 -12.64 -0.30 -10.76
N CYS A 70 -11.77 -0.32 -9.72
CA CYS A 70 -12.22 -0.44 -8.33
C CYS A 70 -13.19 0.69 -7.95
N CYS A 71 -12.87 1.93 -8.30
CA CYS A 71 -13.72 3.09 -8.03
C CYS A 71 -15.09 2.97 -8.73
N ASN A 72 -15.11 2.54 -10.00
CA ASN A 72 -16.34 2.31 -10.76
C ASN A 72 -17.21 1.19 -10.15
N MET A 73 -16.59 0.23 -9.50
CA MET A 73 -17.26 -0.86 -8.78
C MET A 73 -17.65 -0.52 -7.33
N GLY A 74 -17.52 0.77 -6.94
CA GLY A 74 -17.91 1.27 -5.62
C GLY A 74 -16.89 1.02 -4.51
N VAL A 75 -15.65 0.63 -4.84
CA VAL A 75 -14.55 0.45 -3.89
C VAL A 75 -13.69 1.72 -3.89
N LYS A 76 -13.52 2.36 -2.73
CA LYS A 76 -12.68 3.54 -2.61
C LYS A 76 -11.21 3.15 -2.73
N ALA A 77 -10.61 3.35 -3.89
CA ALA A 77 -9.22 3.03 -4.17
C ALA A 77 -8.40 4.27 -4.53
N ARG A 78 -7.10 4.24 -4.25
CA ARG A 78 -6.13 5.24 -4.73
C ARG A 78 -4.90 4.55 -5.28
N TYR A 79 -4.30 5.17 -6.29
CA TYR A 79 -3.01 4.77 -6.84
C TYR A 79 -1.86 5.54 -6.17
N LEU A 80 -0.82 4.82 -5.78
CA LEU A 80 0.41 5.40 -5.28
C LEU A 80 1.45 5.48 -6.40
N HIS A 81 1.62 6.67 -6.98
CA HIS A 81 2.63 6.93 -8.01
C HIS A 81 4.05 6.76 -7.48
N SER A 82 4.98 6.35 -8.36
CA SER A 82 6.39 6.26 -8.02
C SER A 82 7.05 7.63 -7.82
N ASP A 83 6.48 8.67 -8.42
CA ASP A 83 7.09 9.99 -8.60
C ASP A 83 6.51 11.07 -7.67
N ILE A 84 5.62 10.67 -6.74
CA ILE A 84 5.07 11.59 -5.73
C ILE A 84 6.13 11.98 -4.70
N ASP A 85 6.04 13.19 -4.22
CA ASP A 85 6.91 13.67 -3.16
C ASP A 85 6.64 12.97 -1.81
N THR A 86 7.55 13.17 -0.86
CA THR A 86 7.46 12.52 0.45
C THR A 86 6.24 12.98 1.24
N LEU A 87 5.86 14.25 1.12
CA LEU A 87 4.74 14.82 1.86
C LEU A 87 3.40 14.29 1.34
N GLU A 88 3.21 14.28 0.02
CA GLU A 88 2.02 13.72 -0.62
C GLU A 88 1.88 12.23 -0.30
N ARG A 89 2.98 11.48 -0.32
CA ARG A 89 3.00 10.07 0.08
C ARG A 89 2.50 9.88 1.52
N LEU A 90 2.98 10.70 2.46
CA LEU A 90 2.53 10.66 3.86
C LEU A 90 1.04 10.97 3.98
N GLN A 91 0.53 11.92 3.20
CA GLN A 91 -0.89 12.26 3.16
C GLN A 91 -1.74 11.08 2.66
N ILE A 92 -1.31 10.39 1.60
CA ILE A 92 -2.00 9.20 1.08
C ILE A 92 -2.03 8.07 2.11
N ILE A 93 -0.90 7.81 2.78
CA ILE A 93 -0.82 6.78 3.82
C ILE A 93 -1.73 7.11 4.99
N ARG A 94 -1.75 8.37 5.44
CA ARG A 94 -2.64 8.83 6.50
C ARG A 94 -4.12 8.70 6.11
N ALA A 95 -4.48 9.12 4.91
CA ALA A 95 -5.84 8.99 4.39
C ALA A 95 -6.31 7.52 4.34
N LEU A 96 -5.43 6.58 3.95
CA LEU A 96 -5.70 5.14 4.00
C LEU A 96 -5.96 4.69 5.45
N ARG A 97 -5.13 5.08 6.40
CA ARG A 97 -5.28 4.72 7.81
C ARG A 97 -6.57 5.29 8.41
N LEU A 98 -6.94 6.52 8.07
CA LEU A 98 -8.19 7.17 8.49
C LEU A 98 -9.44 6.57 7.84
N GLY A 99 -9.29 5.76 6.78
CA GLY A 99 -10.43 5.19 6.05
C GLY A 99 -11.11 6.17 5.09
N GLU A 100 -10.42 7.20 4.67
CA GLU A 100 -10.90 8.06 3.58
C GLU A 100 -11.02 7.27 2.29
N PHE A 101 -10.17 6.24 2.12
CA PHE A 101 -10.26 5.20 1.11
C PHE A 101 -9.75 3.86 1.68
N ASP A 102 -10.02 2.76 0.99
CA ASP A 102 -9.87 1.41 1.55
C ASP A 102 -8.79 0.58 0.88
N VAL A 103 -8.50 0.86 -0.40
CA VAL A 103 -7.56 0.07 -1.22
C VAL A 103 -6.46 0.97 -1.76
N LEU A 104 -5.21 0.63 -1.47
CA LEU A 104 -4.04 1.30 -2.04
C LEU A 104 -3.41 0.41 -3.10
N VAL A 105 -3.40 0.89 -4.34
CA VAL A 105 -2.76 0.21 -5.48
C VAL A 105 -1.41 0.84 -5.78
N GLY A 106 -0.39 0.04 -6.07
CA GLY A 106 0.91 0.57 -6.45
C GLY A 106 1.82 -0.48 -7.08
N ILE A 107 2.91 -0.03 -7.71
CA ILE A 107 3.90 -0.92 -8.32
C ILE A 107 4.88 -1.43 -7.27
N ASN A 108 5.42 -0.52 -6.50
CA ASN A 108 6.43 -0.80 -5.49
C ASN A 108 6.00 -0.24 -4.13
N LEU A 109 5.28 -1.06 -3.38
CA LEU A 109 4.87 -0.74 -2.01
C LEU A 109 5.94 -1.16 -0.97
N LEU A 110 7.18 -1.45 -1.43
CA LEU A 110 8.30 -1.83 -0.57
C LEU A 110 9.03 -0.64 0.04
N ARG A 111 8.84 0.58 -0.49
CA ARG A 111 9.52 1.78 -0.01
C ARG A 111 9.25 1.98 1.49
N GLU A 112 10.24 2.51 2.16
CA GLU A 112 10.22 2.80 3.60
C GLU A 112 9.00 3.63 4.03
N GLY A 113 8.55 3.43 5.26
CA GLY A 113 7.46 4.21 5.85
C GLY A 113 6.04 3.64 5.71
N LEU A 114 5.83 2.51 5.01
CA LEU A 114 4.53 1.84 4.98
C LEU A 114 4.35 0.96 6.22
N ASP A 115 4.08 1.57 7.35
CA ASP A 115 3.72 0.90 8.59
C ASP A 115 2.23 1.16 8.87
N ILE A 116 1.37 0.29 8.34
CA ILE A 116 -0.08 0.45 8.35
C ILE A 116 -0.70 -0.78 9.02
N PRO A 117 -0.91 -0.73 10.36
CA PRO A 117 -1.49 -1.86 11.10
C PRO A 117 -2.90 -2.24 10.65
N GLU A 118 -3.61 -1.31 10.04
CA GLU A 118 -4.97 -1.50 9.54
C GLU A 118 -5.03 -2.39 8.28
N VAL A 119 -3.88 -2.65 7.63
CA VAL A 119 -3.79 -3.55 6.47
C VAL A 119 -3.86 -4.99 6.92
N SER A 120 -4.90 -5.68 6.49
CA SER A 120 -5.11 -7.11 6.71
C SER A 120 -4.90 -7.96 5.46
N LEU A 121 -4.97 -7.35 4.27
CA LEU A 121 -4.83 -8.07 3.02
C LEU A 121 -3.79 -7.40 2.12
N VAL A 122 -2.90 -8.23 1.56
CA VAL A 122 -1.98 -7.85 0.50
C VAL A 122 -2.22 -8.74 -0.71
N CYS A 123 -2.56 -8.15 -1.85
CA CYS A 123 -2.74 -8.84 -3.12
C CYS A 123 -1.59 -8.52 -4.07
N ILE A 124 -1.04 -9.56 -4.68
CA ILE A 124 0.05 -9.44 -5.65
C ILE A 124 -0.43 -10.00 -6.98
N LEU A 125 -0.71 -9.11 -7.92
CA LEU A 125 -1.14 -9.51 -9.26
C LEU A 125 0.04 -9.97 -10.10
N ASP A 126 -0.20 -10.94 -10.99
CA ASP A 126 0.82 -11.51 -11.87
C ASP A 126 2.11 -11.87 -11.10
N ALA A 127 1.96 -12.61 -10.01
CA ALA A 127 3.06 -12.91 -9.09
C ALA A 127 4.10 -13.86 -9.70
N ASP A 128 3.74 -14.59 -10.74
CA ASP A 128 4.61 -15.49 -11.51
C ASP A 128 5.46 -14.78 -12.57
N LYS A 129 5.24 -13.49 -12.81
CA LYS A 129 6.08 -12.71 -13.73
C LYS A 129 7.38 -12.34 -13.04
N GLU A 130 8.45 -13.10 -13.34
CA GLU A 130 9.75 -12.90 -12.71
C GLU A 130 10.31 -11.47 -12.98
N GLY A 131 11.03 -10.94 -11.97
CA GLY A 131 11.65 -9.64 -12.02
C GLY A 131 12.00 -9.14 -10.63
N PHE A 132 12.62 -7.96 -10.55
CA PHE A 132 13.08 -7.37 -9.29
C PHE A 132 11.97 -7.29 -8.23
N LEU A 133 10.76 -6.88 -8.64
CA LEU A 133 9.60 -6.75 -7.74
C LEU A 133 8.97 -8.07 -7.31
N ARG A 134 9.37 -9.17 -7.94
CA ARG A 134 8.91 -10.54 -7.65
C ARG A 134 10.05 -11.44 -7.19
N SER A 135 11.20 -10.87 -6.86
CA SER A 135 12.30 -11.60 -6.22
C SER A 135 11.87 -12.09 -4.82
N THR A 136 12.50 -13.15 -4.33
CA THR A 136 12.22 -13.71 -2.99
C THR A 136 12.24 -12.63 -1.90
N GLY A 137 13.25 -11.76 -1.89
CA GLY A 137 13.37 -10.69 -0.92
C GLY A 137 12.23 -9.66 -1.01
N SER A 138 11.86 -9.26 -2.23
CA SER A 138 10.76 -8.33 -2.48
C SER A 138 9.41 -8.92 -2.03
N LEU A 139 9.17 -10.20 -2.33
CA LEU A 139 7.95 -10.89 -1.90
C LEU A 139 7.85 -10.97 -0.37
N ILE A 140 8.92 -11.40 0.34
CA ILE A 140 8.93 -11.46 1.80
C ILE A 140 8.64 -10.09 2.42
N GLN A 141 9.25 -9.01 1.89
CA GLN A 141 9.00 -7.66 2.38
C GLN A 141 7.55 -7.22 2.14
N THR A 142 6.99 -7.56 1.00
CA THR A 142 5.58 -7.27 0.66
C THR A 142 4.63 -8.05 1.56
N PHE A 143 4.88 -9.33 1.82
CA PHE A 143 4.10 -10.15 2.76
C PHE A 143 4.11 -9.54 4.16
N GLY A 144 5.27 -9.03 4.60
CA GLY A 144 5.43 -8.37 5.90
C GLY A 144 4.54 -7.16 6.12
N ARG A 145 3.93 -6.59 5.06
CA ARG A 145 2.97 -5.47 5.22
C ARG A 145 1.68 -5.89 5.90
N ALA A 146 1.23 -7.15 5.73
CA ALA A 146 0.08 -7.68 6.43
C ALA A 146 0.42 -8.29 7.82
N ALA A 147 1.69 -8.39 8.19
CA ALA A 147 2.13 -9.07 9.42
C ALA A 147 1.87 -8.31 10.73
N ARG A 148 1.25 -7.13 10.67
CA ARG A 148 0.90 -6.31 11.84
C ARG A 148 -0.56 -6.39 12.24
N ASN A 149 -1.33 -7.11 11.42
CA ASN A 149 -2.74 -7.38 11.66
C ASN A 149 -2.91 -8.86 12.03
N THR A 150 -3.74 -9.15 13.03
CA THR A 150 -4.05 -10.54 13.43
C THR A 150 -4.76 -11.33 12.33
N HIS A 151 -5.45 -10.65 11.42
CA HIS A 151 -6.13 -11.22 10.26
C HIS A 151 -5.29 -11.13 8.97
N GLY A 152 -3.96 -10.97 9.12
CA GLY A 152 -3.06 -10.77 8.00
C GLY A 152 -3.08 -11.91 6.99
N GLN A 153 -3.38 -11.59 5.74
CA GLN A 153 -3.36 -12.51 4.60
C GLN A 153 -2.64 -11.92 3.40
N VAL A 154 -2.08 -12.82 2.59
CA VAL A 154 -1.49 -12.50 1.30
C VAL A 154 -2.08 -13.40 0.23
N ILE A 155 -2.49 -12.83 -0.88
CA ILE A 155 -2.94 -13.56 -2.07
C ILE A 155 -1.98 -13.27 -3.21
N LEU A 156 -1.38 -14.33 -3.75
CA LEU A 156 -0.57 -14.31 -4.95
C LEU A 156 -1.42 -14.79 -6.12
N TYR A 157 -1.66 -13.93 -7.09
CA TYR A 157 -2.32 -14.35 -8.32
C TYR A 157 -1.25 -14.80 -9.31
N ALA A 158 -1.24 -16.11 -9.58
CA ALA A 158 -0.23 -16.76 -10.41
C ALA A 158 -0.78 -18.05 -11.00
N ASP A 159 -0.42 -18.35 -12.24
CA ASP A 159 -0.75 -19.64 -12.87
C ASP A 159 0.34 -20.68 -12.59
N THR A 160 1.56 -20.23 -12.29
CA THR A 160 2.69 -21.11 -11.92
C THR A 160 3.36 -20.58 -10.66
N VAL A 161 3.79 -21.50 -9.79
CA VAL A 161 4.59 -21.14 -8.61
C VAL A 161 6.06 -21.09 -8.99
N THR A 162 6.65 -19.91 -9.03
CA THR A 162 8.07 -19.72 -9.32
C THR A 162 8.96 -20.09 -8.13
N ASP A 163 10.26 -20.30 -8.37
CA ASP A 163 11.22 -20.56 -7.30
C ASP A 163 11.28 -19.41 -6.28
N SER A 164 11.13 -18.17 -6.72
CA SER A 164 11.09 -16.99 -5.86
C SER A 164 9.86 -17.00 -4.95
N MET A 165 8.68 -17.33 -5.51
CA MET A 165 7.44 -17.48 -4.74
C MET A 165 7.57 -18.60 -3.71
N LYS A 166 8.03 -19.77 -4.15
CA LYS A 166 8.21 -20.93 -3.25
C LYS A 166 9.10 -20.60 -2.07
N LYS A 167 10.30 -20.05 -2.31
CA LYS A 167 11.23 -19.65 -1.24
C LYS A 167 10.63 -18.60 -0.30
N ALA A 168 9.87 -17.65 -0.84
CA ALA A 168 9.22 -16.61 -0.01
C ALA A 168 8.11 -17.20 0.86
N MET A 169 7.28 -18.08 0.32
CA MET A 169 6.22 -18.78 1.05
C MET A 169 6.79 -19.71 2.12
N ASP A 170 7.81 -20.52 1.77
CA ASP A 170 8.45 -21.45 2.70
C ASP A 170 9.04 -20.72 3.90
N GLU A 171 9.76 -19.60 3.67
CA GLU A 171 10.32 -18.78 4.74
C GLU A 171 9.24 -18.12 5.60
N THR A 172 8.19 -17.60 4.99
CA THR A 172 7.07 -16.99 5.71
C THR A 172 6.35 -18.03 6.59
N ASN A 173 6.09 -19.21 6.04
CA ASN A 173 5.47 -20.32 6.77
C ASN A 173 6.36 -20.82 7.92
N ARG A 174 7.66 -20.91 7.70
CA ARG A 174 8.63 -21.29 8.73
C ARG A 174 8.59 -20.31 9.91
N ARG A 175 8.60 -19.00 9.64
CA ARG A 175 8.52 -17.97 10.67
C ARG A 175 7.18 -18.01 11.38
N ARG A 176 6.09 -18.16 10.63
CA ARG A 176 4.73 -18.30 11.17
C ARG A 176 4.63 -19.47 12.14
N ALA A 177 5.10 -20.65 11.74
CA ALA A 177 5.06 -21.85 12.59
C ALA A 177 5.85 -21.68 13.89
N LYS A 178 7.06 -21.09 13.82
CA LYS A 178 7.86 -20.79 15.03
C LYS A 178 7.17 -19.83 15.98
N GLN A 179 6.53 -18.79 15.45
CA GLN A 179 5.81 -17.82 16.29
C GLN A 179 4.57 -18.44 16.92
N ILE A 180 3.81 -19.27 16.18
CA ILE A 180 2.63 -19.97 16.73
C ILE A 180 3.05 -20.88 17.87
N ALA A 181 4.06 -21.74 17.67
CA ALA A 181 4.55 -22.63 18.73
C ALA A 181 5.01 -21.86 19.97
N TYR A 182 5.72 -20.76 19.80
CA TYR A 182 6.13 -19.90 20.89
C TYR A 182 4.94 -19.28 21.64
N ASN A 183 3.93 -18.81 20.90
CA ASN A 183 2.71 -18.23 21.49
C ASN A 183 1.94 -19.26 22.32
N GLU A 184 1.83 -20.50 21.83
CA GLU A 184 1.18 -21.60 22.54
C GLU A 184 1.93 -21.97 23.83
N GLU A 185 3.25 -22.12 23.75
CA GLU A 185 4.11 -22.44 24.89
C GLU A 185 4.05 -21.37 25.99
N HIS A 186 3.99 -20.10 25.59
CA HIS A 186 4.02 -18.97 26.53
C HIS A 186 2.64 -18.35 26.80
N HIS A 187 1.57 -18.97 26.32
CA HIS A 187 0.18 -18.50 26.47
C HIS A 187 -0.03 -17.05 26.00
N ILE A 188 0.63 -16.67 24.89
CA ILE A 188 0.54 -15.33 24.32
C ILE A 188 -0.62 -15.27 23.32
N THR A 189 -1.56 -14.38 23.57
CA THR A 189 -2.64 -14.07 22.61
C THR A 189 -2.16 -12.94 21.67
N PRO A 190 -2.07 -13.18 20.36
CA PRO A 190 -1.69 -12.15 19.40
C PRO A 190 -2.62 -10.94 19.44
N ARG A 191 -2.05 -9.74 19.36
CA ARG A 191 -2.81 -8.49 19.31
C ARG A 191 -2.30 -7.62 18.17
N SER A 192 -3.21 -7.14 17.31
CA SER A 192 -2.86 -6.17 16.28
C SER A 192 -2.23 -4.94 16.90
N THR A 193 -1.16 -4.45 16.29
CA THR A 193 -0.52 -3.22 16.76
C THR A 193 -1.47 -2.04 16.52
N LYS A 194 -1.70 -1.22 17.54
CA LYS A 194 -2.37 0.07 17.39
C LYS A 194 -1.29 1.15 17.41
N LYS A 195 -1.09 1.81 16.28
CA LYS A 195 -0.17 2.95 16.23
C LYS A 195 -0.98 4.22 16.44
N SER A 196 -0.59 5.02 17.45
CA SER A 196 -1.19 6.34 17.65
C SER A 196 -1.13 7.15 16.33
N MET A 197 -2.17 7.91 16.07
CA MET A 197 -2.21 8.87 14.96
C MET A 197 -1.48 10.18 15.33
N ASP A 198 -1.08 10.34 16.61
CA ASP A 198 -0.38 11.51 17.12
C ASP A 198 1.12 11.38 16.89
N SER A 199 1.58 11.48 15.67
CA SER A 199 3.00 11.54 15.35
C SER A 199 3.42 12.99 15.01
N PRO A 200 4.69 13.38 15.16
CA PRO A 200 5.15 14.70 14.69
C PRO A 200 4.82 14.96 13.21
N LEU A 201 4.64 13.91 12.42
CA LEU A 201 4.21 13.98 11.02
C LEU A 201 2.74 14.41 10.89
N ASP A 202 1.92 14.18 11.92
CA ASP A 202 0.52 14.59 11.93
C ASP A 202 0.39 16.11 12.10
N ALA A 203 1.29 16.75 12.85
CA ALA A 203 1.37 18.21 12.96
C ALA A 203 1.70 18.83 11.58
N ILE A 204 2.65 18.26 10.84
CA ILE A 204 3.00 18.69 9.49
C ILE A 204 1.82 18.54 8.52
N TYR A 205 1.05 17.46 8.68
CA TYR A 205 -0.15 17.22 7.86
C TYR A 205 -1.23 18.27 8.12
N GLU A 206 -1.54 18.57 9.38
CA GLU A 206 -2.53 19.58 9.74
C GLU A 206 -2.10 20.99 9.29
N GLU A 207 -0.81 21.32 9.40
CA GLU A 207 -0.26 22.58 8.88
C GLU A 207 -0.38 22.68 7.35
N SER A 208 -0.09 21.60 6.63
CA SER A 208 -0.20 21.54 5.17
C SER A 208 -1.65 21.68 4.70
N LYS A 209 -2.59 21.05 5.41
CA LYS A 209 -4.02 21.15 5.12
C LYS A 209 -4.58 22.55 5.41
N ALA A 210 -4.13 23.15 6.50
CA ALA A 210 -4.49 24.54 6.86
C ALA A 210 -3.95 25.56 5.84
N SER A 211 -2.73 25.36 5.33
CA SER A 211 -2.14 26.23 4.30
C SER A 211 -2.81 26.05 2.94
N ALA A 212 -3.17 24.85 2.53
CA ALA A 212 -3.93 24.59 1.30
C ALA A 212 -5.33 25.22 1.33
N GLN A 213 -6.04 25.16 2.48
CA GLN A 213 -7.33 25.81 2.66
C GLN A 213 -7.23 27.34 2.63
N LYS A 214 -6.14 27.94 3.14
CA LYS A 214 -5.91 29.38 3.05
C LYS A 214 -5.62 29.84 1.62
N GLN A 215 -4.90 29.08 0.82
CA GLN A 215 -4.65 29.40 -0.60
C GLN A 215 -5.92 29.25 -1.47
N GLY A 216 -6.80 28.28 -1.18
CA GLY A 216 -8.10 28.15 -1.87
C GLY A 216 -9.06 29.31 -1.62
N ARG A 217 -9.04 29.90 -0.43
CA ARG A 217 -9.88 31.07 -0.09
C ARG A 217 -9.36 32.41 -0.65
N GLY A 218 -8.06 32.48 -0.98
CA GLY A 218 -7.46 33.71 -1.57
C GLY A 218 -7.73 33.91 -3.07
N ARG A 219 -8.01 32.86 -3.81
CA ARG A 219 -8.26 32.88 -5.27
C ARG A 219 -9.69 33.25 -5.67
N GLY A 220 -10.64 33.26 -4.74
CA GLY A 220 -12.06 33.58 -5.01
C GLY A 220 -12.39 35.08 -5.00
N ARG A 221 -11.46 35.99 -4.72
CA ARG A 221 -11.77 37.42 -4.50
C ARG A 221 -11.14 38.38 -5.50
N LYS A 222 -10.61 37.93 -6.64
CA LYS A 222 -10.16 38.76 -7.76
C LYS A 222 -10.77 38.30 -9.10
N ARG A 223 -12.10 38.31 -9.17
CA ARG A 223 -12.83 38.31 -10.44
C ARG A 223 -13.90 39.39 -10.32
N GLY A 224 -13.51 40.59 -10.69
CA GLY A 224 -14.41 41.75 -10.68
C GLY A 224 -13.73 42.99 -11.21
N LYS A 225 -13.31 42.96 -12.47
CA LYS A 225 -13.28 44.09 -13.38
C LYS A 225 -13.25 43.50 -14.80
N ALA A 226 -14.41 43.44 -15.40
CA ALA A 226 -14.54 43.24 -16.82
C ALA A 226 -14.03 44.50 -17.50
N GLU A 227 -12.96 44.38 -18.29
CA GLU A 227 -12.66 45.33 -19.34
C GLU A 227 -13.60 45.01 -20.51
N GLU A 228 -14.38 46.01 -20.92
CA GLU A 228 -15.24 45.94 -22.09
C GLU A 228 -14.39 45.71 -23.34
N ALA A 229 -14.73 44.72 -24.11
CA ALA A 229 -14.16 44.48 -25.43
C ALA A 229 -14.66 45.54 -26.43
N PRO A 230 -13.83 46.03 -27.36
CA PRO A 230 -14.23 47.01 -28.36
C PRO A 230 -15.31 46.46 -29.29
N ALA A 231 -16.29 47.26 -29.56
CA ALA A 231 -17.56 46.85 -30.19
C ALA A 231 -17.55 46.75 -31.73
N THR A 232 -16.47 47.12 -32.42
CA THR A 232 -16.42 47.02 -33.90
C THR A 232 -15.01 46.71 -34.45
N ALA A 233 -14.97 46.05 -35.62
CA ALA A 233 -13.75 45.66 -36.32
C ALA A 233 -12.96 46.88 -36.93
N GLU A 234 -13.51 48.09 -36.86
CA GLU A 234 -12.86 49.28 -37.41
C GLU A 234 -11.89 49.96 -36.43
N GLU A 235 -12.06 49.77 -35.10
CA GLU A 235 -11.17 50.35 -34.08
C GLU A 235 -9.83 49.58 -33.92
N ALA A 236 -9.71 48.38 -34.52
CA ALA A 236 -8.50 47.59 -34.46
C ALA A 236 -7.46 47.97 -35.54
N ALA A 237 -7.80 48.83 -36.51
CA ALA A 237 -6.91 49.19 -37.61
C ALA A 237 -6.12 50.50 -37.38
N GLU A 238 -6.39 51.23 -36.31
CA GLU A 238 -5.66 52.48 -35.99
C GLU A 238 -4.50 52.35 -34.99
N LEU A 239 -4.15 51.13 -34.60
CA LEU A 239 -3.06 50.84 -33.63
C LEU A 239 -1.98 49.95 -34.21
N VAL A 240 -1.54 50.22 -35.47
CA VAL A 240 -0.30 49.68 -36.01
C VAL A 240 0.62 50.81 -36.45
#